data_3756707bb7d89b1d2fafef3fe427cfdb
#
_entry.id   3756707bb7d89b1d2fafef3fe427cfdb
#
_cell.length_a   1.000
_cell.length_b   1.000
_cell.length_c   1.000
_cell.angle_alpha   90.00
_cell.angle_beta   90.00
_cell.angle_gamma   90.00
#
_symmetry.space_group_name_H-M   'P 1'
#
loop_
_entity.id
_entity.type
_entity.pdbx_description
1 polymer ?
#
loop_
_entity_poly.entity_id
_entity_poly.type
_entity_poly.pdbx_seq_one_letter_code
_entity_poly.pdbx_strand_id
1 'polypeptide(L)'
;MEEKTDKVVGYIEYLGAGGMIGEIIPYTSVEKFKDEILDSLDCGRPVTPVVFSDELDEPLQFDSDTYFPWGFRSEKRVQIPYEIYQTNRRDLVFMEYSPARLAAGAKDYELVYKGQMERWETLDSIYSRHNRDDRPNAKSMRSVSVSDIIVTHKDNETHAFY
;
A
#
# COMPACT_ATOMS: atom_id res chain seq x y z
N MET A 1 -10.82 24.54 -2.36
CA MET A 1 -10.13 24.18 -1.10
C MET A 1 -9.33 22.92 -1.41
N GLU A 2 -8.03 23.05 -1.52
CA GLU A 2 -7.16 21.87 -1.57
C GLU A 2 -7.31 21.15 -0.22
N GLU A 3 -7.82 19.95 -0.23
CA GLU A 3 -7.78 19.04 0.91
C GLU A 3 -6.28 18.86 1.23
N LYS A 4 -5.84 19.48 2.31
CA LYS A 4 -4.51 19.26 2.86
C LYS A 4 -4.52 17.81 3.35
N THR A 5 -4.12 16.89 2.48
CA THR A 5 -3.88 15.49 2.88
C THR A 5 -2.82 15.55 3.98
N ASP A 6 -3.21 15.21 5.19
CA ASP A 6 -2.29 15.18 6.32
C ASP A 6 -1.08 14.30 5.95
N LYS A 7 0.09 14.90 6.04
CA LYS A 7 1.35 14.27 5.66
C LYS A 7 1.66 13.09 6.56
N VAL A 8 1.77 11.89 6.02
CA VAL A 8 2.12 10.70 6.80
C VAL A 8 3.58 10.79 7.23
N VAL A 9 3.83 10.69 8.53
CA VAL A 9 5.16 10.78 9.15
C VAL A 9 5.85 9.43 9.34
N GLY A 10 5.07 8.36 9.29
CA GLY A 10 5.53 6.99 9.44
C GLY A 10 4.38 6.00 9.53
N TYR A 11 4.69 4.74 9.71
CA TYR A 11 3.70 3.67 9.90
C TYR A 11 4.20 2.62 10.88
N ILE A 12 3.30 1.83 11.43
CA ILE A 12 3.62 0.68 12.27
C ILE A 12 3.23 -0.59 11.53
N GLU A 13 4.18 -1.52 11.40
CA GLU A 13 3.93 -2.88 10.95
C GLU A 13 3.60 -3.73 12.18
N TYR A 14 2.38 -4.23 12.26
CA TYR A 14 1.97 -5.19 13.29
C TYR A 14 2.27 -6.60 12.80
N LEU A 15 3.11 -7.30 13.54
CA LEU A 15 3.56 -8.64 13.16
C LEU A 15 2.59 -9.70 13.70
N GLY A 16 2.13 -10.58 12.82
CA GLY A 16 1.33 -11.74 13.18
C GLY A 16 2.18 -12.97 13.50
N ALA A 17 1.56 -14.12 13.50
CA ALA A 17 2.21 -15.40 13.76
C ALA A 17 3.38 -15.64 12.78
N GLY A 18 4.52 -16.09 13.31
CA GLY A 18 5.71 -16.34 12.51
C GLY A 18 6.47 -15.08 12.06
N GLY A 19 6.15 -13.91 12.61
CA GLY A 19 6.81 -12.64 12.29
C GLY A 19 6.42 -12.06 10.93
N MET A 20 5.35 -12.55 10.31
CA MET A 20 4.82 -11.97 9.06
C MET A 20 4.06 -10.68 9.36
N ILE A 21 4.14 -9.72 8.45
CA ILE A 21 3.37 -8.47 8.55
C ILE A 21 1.88 -8.82 8.38
N GLY A 22 1.08 -8.56 9.43
CA GLY A 22 -0.36 -8.77 9.43
C GLY A 22 -1.15 -7.52 9.08
N GLU A 23 -0.71 -6.36 9.59
CA GLU A 23 -1.37 -5.07 9.39
C GLU A 23 -0.33 -3.95 9.32
N ILE A 24 -0.63 -2.91 8.56
CA ILE A 24 0.20 -1.70 8.47
C ILE A 24 -0.70 -0.49 8.71
N ILE A 25 -0.38 0.32 9.72
CA ILE A 25 -1.17 1.51 10.08
C ILE A 25 -0.32 2.76 9.92
N PRO A 26 -0.70 3.70 9.02
CA PRO A 26 -0.02 4.98 8.84
C PRO A 26 -0.42 6.00 9.91
N TYR A 27 0.48 6.93 10.21
CA TYR A 27 0.28 8.02 11.17
C TYR A 27 0.64 9.36 10.54
N THR A 28 -0.19 10.36 10.81
CA THR A 28 0.00 11.74 10.35
C THR A 28 0.43 12.67 11.50
N SER A 29 0.30 12.22 12.76
CA SER A 29 0.74 12.93 13.95
C SER A 29 1.95 12.24 14.56
N VAL A 30 3.03 12.99 14.74
CA VAL A 30 4.26 12.51 15.40
C VAL A 30 3.98 12.07 16.83
N GLU A 31 3.16 12.83 17.57
CA GLU A 31 2.79 12.54 18.95
C GLU A 31 2.04 11.21 19.05
N LYS A 32 0.93 11.06 18.28
CA LYS A 32 0.15 9.82 18.25
C LYS A 32 0.96 8.61 17.80
N PHE A 33 1.85 8.82 16.83
CA PHE A 33 2.73 7.76 16.35
C PHE A 33 3.69 7.29 17.45
N LYS A 34 4.31 8.23 18.17
CA LYS A 34 5.20 7.93 19.29
C LYS A 34 4.46 7.24 20.44
N ASP A 35 3.28 7.74 20.80
CA ASP A 35 2.46 7.15 21.86
C ASP A 35 2.08 5.70 21.55
N GLU A 36 1.63 5.42 20.32
CA GLU A 36 1.25 4.06 19.91
C GLU A 36 2.46 3.11 19.88
N ILE A 37 3.63 3.60 19.50
CA ILE A 37 4.88 2.82 19.58
C ILE A 37 5.16 2.42 21.03
N LEU A 38 5.15 3.39 21.95
CA LEU A 38 5.42 3.14 23.37
C LEU A 38 4.39 2.21 24.00
N ASP A 39 3.10 2.45 23.75
CA ASP A 39 2.02 1.57 24.19
C ASP A 39 2.17 0.13 23.68
N SER A 40 2.56 0.00 22.41
CA SER A 40 2.79 -1.33 21.82
C SER A 40 3.95 -2.05 22.44
N LEU A 41 5.06 -1.35 22.73
CA LEU A 41 6.22 -1.91 23.42
C LEU A 41 5.87 -2.32 24.86
N ASP A 42 5.15 -1.47 25.60
CA ASP A 42 4.73 -1.72 26.97
C ASP A 42 3.78 -2.93 27.08
N CYS A 43 2.89 -3.09 26.09
CA CYS A 43 2.00 -4.24 26.01
C CYS A 43 2.68 -5.50 25.44
N GLY A 44 3.93 -5.44 25.00
CA GLY A 44 4.66 -6.54 24.39
C GLY A 44 4.10 -6.94 23.02
N ARG A 45 3.40 -6.03 22.31
CA ARG A 45 2.92 -6.30 20.95
C ARG A 45 4.09 -6.36 19.97
N PRO A 46 4.11 -7.36 19.09
CA PRO A 46 5.15 -7.47 18.06
C PRO A 46 4.92 -6.44 16.96
N VAL A 47 5.66 -5.32 17.03
CA VAL A 47 5.56 -4.21 16.09
C VAL A 47 6.92 -3.78 15.57
N THR A 48 6.99 -3.35 14.33
CA THR A 48 8.14 -2.66 13.74
C THR A 48 7.72 -1.26 13.31
N PRO A 49 8.11 -0.22 14.07
CA PRO A 49 7.89 1.15 13.64
C PRO A 49 8.78 1.53 12.46
N VAL A 50 8.22 2.24 11.49
CA VAL A 50 8.93 2.78 10.34
C VAL A 50 8.68 4.28 10.26
N VAL A 51 9.73 5.06 10.40
CA VAL A 51 9.70 6.53 10.36
C VAL A 51 10.14 7.01 8.99
N PHE A 52 9.46 8.01 8.44
CA PHE A 52 9.92 8.71 7.26
C PHE A 52 10.82 9.89 7.64
N SER A 53 12.13 9.70 7.47
CA SER A 53 13.14 10.68 7.88
C SER A 53 13.08 11.99 7.10
N ASP A 54 12.54 11.97 5.88
CA ASP A 54 12.36 13.13 5.01
C ASP A 54 11.02 13.85 5.23
N GLU A 55 10.17 13.32 6.10
CA GLU A 55 8.88 13.88 6.46
C GLU A 55 8.85 14.53 7.84
N LEU A 56 9.94 14.42 8.61
CA LEU A 56 10.10 15.02 9.93
C LEU A 56 11.10 16.19 9.88
N ASP A 57 10.77 17.27 10.58
CA ASP A 57 11.67 18.40 10.79
C ASP A 57 12.83 18.03 11.72
N GLU A 58 12.56 17.17 12.70
CA GLU A 58 13.55 16.64 13.64
C GLU A 58 13.43 15.10 13.76
N PRO A 59 14.54 14.39 13.98
CA PRO A 59 14.51 12.94 14.20
C PRO A 59 13.61 12.55 15.37
N LEU A 60 12.83 11.48 15.21
CA LEU A 60 12.02 10.95 16.28
C LEU A 60 12.92 10.38 17.38
N GLN A 61 12.79 10.94 18.57
CA GLN A 61 13.63 10.58 19.73
C GLN A 61 12.85 9.74 20.73
N PHE A 62 13.53 8.72 21.24
CA PHE A 62 13.09 7.87 22.36
C PHE A 62 14.10 7.93 23.47
N ASP A 63 13.71 7.51 24.67
CA ASP A 63 14.63 7.39 25.78
C ASP A 63 15.74 6.38 25.46
N SER A 64 16.93 6.57 26.01
CA SER A 64 18.12 5.77 25.68
C SER A 64 17.98 4.28 26.01
N ASP A 65 17.06 3.94 26.89
CA ASP A 65 16.73 2.58 27.33
C ASP A 65 15.55 1.96 26.59
N THR A 66 14.93 2.71 25.66
CA THR A 66 13.87 2.16 24.79
C THR A 66 14.44 1.07 23.89
N TYR A 67 13.89 -0.14 24.00
CA TYR A 67 14.32 -1.30 23.23
C TYR A 67 13.24 -1.71 22.23
N PHE A 68 13.65 -1.97 20.99
CA PHE A 68 12.78 -2.39 19.88
C PHE A 68 13.05 -3.86 19.55
N PRO A 69 12.34 -4.83 20.16
CA PRO A 69 12.62 -6.27 19.99
C PRO A 69 12.50 -6.75 18.52
N TRP A 70 11.61 -6.12 17.75
CA TRP A 70 11.35 -6.48 16.37
C TRP A 70 11.94 -5.47 15.37
N GLY A 71 12.77 -4.54 15.85
CA GLY A 71 13.44 -3.54 15.06
C GLY A 71 12.70 -2.20 14.99
N PHE A 72 13.43 -1.21 14.49
CA PHE A 72 12.98 0.14 14.22
C PHE A 72 13.64 0.58 12.90
N ARG A 73 12.87 1.13 11.97
CA ARG A 73 13.41 1.59 10.69
C ARG A 73 13.19 3.07 10.51
N SER A 74 14.21 3.73 9.95
CA SER A 74 14.12 5.09 9.44
C SER A 74 14.37 5.05 7.94
N GLU A 75 13.40 5.43 7.15
CA GLU A 75 13.41 5.32 5.69
C GLU A 75 13.03 6.67 5.07
N LYS A 76 13.38 6.85 3.80
CA LYS A 76 12.76 7.89 2.97
C LYS A 76 11.41 7.40 2.50
N ARG A 77 10.45 8.32 2.37
CA ARG A 77 9.15 7.99 1.78
C ARG A 77 9.32 7.62 0.32
N VAL A 78 8.89 6.43 -0.03
CA VAL A 78 8.95 5.91 -1.41
C VAL A 78 7.54 5.54 -1.85
N GLN A 79 7.11 6.10 -2.97
CA GLN A 79 5.90 5.70 -3.63
C GLN A 79 6.17 4.54 -4.59
N ILE A 80 5.24 3.58 -4.61
CA ILE A 80 5.33 2.38 -5.44
C ILE A 80 4.50 2.61 -6.69
N PRO A 81 5.11 2.59 -7.89
CA PRO A 81 4.36 2.66 -9.13
C PRO A 81 3.43 1.45 -9.29
N TYR A 82 2.22 1.69 -9.78
CA TYR A 82 1.32 0.62 -10.20
C TYR A 82 0.63 0.92 -11.51
N GLU A 83 0.20 -0.12 -12.18
CA GLU A 83 -0.48 -0.07 -13.47
C GLU A 83 -1.76 -0.90 -13.40
N ILE A 84 -2.79 -0.47 -14.09
CA ILE A 84 -4.05 -1.21 -14.24
C ILE A 84 -4.25 -1.53 -15.71
N TYR A 85 -4.50 -2.81 -15.98
CA TYR A 85 -4.82 -3.33 -17.30
C TYR A 85 -6.24 -3.87 -17.31
N GLN A 86 -7.00 -3.49 -18.30
CA GLN A 86 -8.40 -3.91 -18.48
C GLN A 86 -8.61 -4.54 -19.85
N THR A 87 -9.56 -5.45 -19.92
CA THR A 87 -10.00 -6.04 -21.19
C THR A 87 -11.44 -5.65 -21.50
N ASN A 88 -11.73 -5.48 -22.78
CA ASN A 88 -13.09 -5.29 -23.30
C ASN A 88 -13.75 -6.61 -23.75
N ARG A 89 -13.04 -7.71 -23.65
CA ARG A 89 -13.57 -9.03 -23.98
C ARG A 89 -14.53 -9.51 -22.90
N ARG A 90 -15.81 -9.66 -23.27
CA ARG A 90 -16.89 -10.07 -22.35
C ARG A 90 -16.69 -11.45 -21.75
N ASP A 91 -16.02 -12.35 -22.47
CA ASP A 91 -15.71 -13.71 -22.04
C ASP A 91 -14.56 -13.78 -21.02
N LEU A 92 -13.82 -12.68 -20.82
CA LEU A 92 -12.76 -12.57 -19.82
C LEU A 92 -13.17 -11.74 -18.59
N VAL A 93 -14.22 -10.93 -18.71
CA VAL A 93 -14.71 -10.09 -17.61
C VAL A 93 -15.43 -10.96 -16.56
N PHE A 94 -15.09 -10.79 -15.29
CA PHE A 94 -15.63 -11.56 -14.16
C PHE A 94 -15.30 -13.07 -14.15
N MET A 95 -14.25 -13.46 -14.86
CA MET A 95 -13.79 -14.85 -14.85
C MET A 95 -12.85 -15.11 -13.66
N GLU A 96 -12.92 -16.29 -13.10
CA GLU A 96 -11.93 -16.74 -12.12
C GLU A 96 -10.53 -16.83 -12.75
N TYR A 97 -9.53 -16.59 -11.91
CA TYR A 97 -8.14 -16.69 -12.33
C TYR A 97 -7.83 -18.08 -12.91
N SER A 98 -7.25 -18.08 -14.09
CA SER A 98 -6.69 -19.27 -14.73
C SER A 98 -5.43 -18.88 -15.48
N PRO A 99 -4.25 -19.42 -15.15
CA PRO A 99 -3.03 -19.10 -15.86
C PRO A 99 -3.11 -19.29 -17.38
N ALA A 100 -3.78 -20.35 -17.83
CA ALA A 100 -3.95 -20.63 -19.26
C ALA A 100 -4.84 -19.58 -19.95
N ARG A 101 -5.92 -19.16 -19.31
CA ARG A 101 -6.81 -18.11 -19.83
C ARG A 101 -6.13 -16.76 -19.85
N LEU A 102 -5.40 -16.43 -18.78
CA LEU A 102 -4.63 -15.20 -18.72
C LEU A 102 -3.57 -15.15 -19.83
N ALA A 103 -2.81 -16.21 -20.00
CA ALA A 103 -1.81 -16.31 -21.07
C ALA A 103 -2.43 -16.20 -22.47
N ALA A 104 -3.57 -16.83 -22.70
CA ALA A 104 -4.28 -16.77 -23.99
C ALA A 104 -4.89 -15.39 -24.26
N GLY A 105 -5.34 -14.70 -23.21
CA GLY A 105 -6.02 -13.39 -23.29
C GLY A 105 -5.11 -12.19 -23.04
N ALA A 106 -3.84 -12.38 -22.72
CA ALA A 106 -2.95 -11.28 -22.32
C ALA A 106 -2.86 -10.15 -23.34
N LYS A 107 -2.88 -10.48 -24.64
CA LYS A 107 -2.88 -9.53 -25.77
C LYS A 107 -4.15 -8.65 -25.85
N ASP A 108 -5.21 -9.06 -25.17
CA ASP A 108 -6.51 -8.37 -25.17
C ASP A 108 -6.65 -7.44 -23.94
N TYR A 109 -5.61 -7.36 -23.11
CA TYR A 109 -5.53 -6.43 -21.99
C TYR A 109 -4.80 -5.16 -22.42
N GLU A 110 -5.41 -4.04 -22.13
CA GLU A 110 -4.85 -2.72 -22.42
C GLU A 110 -4.52 -1.99 -21.12
N LEU A 111 -3.38 -1.30 -21.11
CA LEU A 111 -3.01 -0.40 -20.03
C LEU A 111 -3.97 0.79 -20.01
N VAL A 112 -4.75 0.92 -18.93
CA VAL A 112 -5.74 1.99 -18.79
C VAL A 112 -5.37 3.05 -17.75
N TYR A 113 -4.47 2.71 -16.82
CA TYR A 113 -4.07 3.62 -15.77
C TYR A 113 -2.65 3.34 -15.28
N LYS A 114 -1.92 4.43 -14.97
CA LYS A 114 -0.66 4.41 -14.20
C LYS A 114 -0.81 5.33 -13.01
N GLY A 115 -0.44 4.86 -11.84
CA GLY A 115 -0.51 5.62 -10.59
C GLY A 115 0.63 5.30 -9.64
N GLN A 116 0.51 5.88 -8.47
CA GLN A 116 1.42 5.66 -7.35
C GLN A 116 0.61 5.21 -6.15
N MET A 117 1.15 4.25 -5.41
CA MET A 117 0.60 3.82 -4.14
C MET A 117 1.64 3.98 -3.04
N GLU A 118 1.18 4.15 -1.83
CA GLU A 118 2.04 4.19 -0.67
C GLU A 118 2.38 2.78 -0.17
N ARG A 119 3.48 2.65 0.54
CA ARG A 119 3.95 1.34 1.01
C ARG A 119 2.97 0.61 1.95
N TRP A 120 2.13 1.36 2.66
CA TRP A 120 1.08 0.84 3.54
C TRP A 120 -0.26 0.57 2.83
N GLU A 121 -0.41 0.99 1.58
CA GLU A 121 -1.61 0.70 0.80
C GLU A 121 -1.61 -0.75 0.31
N THR A 122 -2.81 -1.30 0.22
CA THR A 122 -3.06 -2.67 -0.24
C THR A 122 -3.73 -2.65 -1.62
N LEU A 123 -3.88 -3.83 -2.21
CA LEU A 123 -4.69 -3.96 -3.44
C LEU A 123 -6.14 -3.52 -3.22
N ASP A 124 -6.70 -3.75 -2.01
CA ASP A 124 -8.04 -3.29 -1.65
C ASP A 124 -8.13 -1.76 -1.64
N SER A 125 -7.05 -1.07 -1.25
CA SER A 125 -6.97 0.40 -1.34
C SER A 125 -7.03 0.87 -2.79
N ILE A 126 -6.29 0.21 -3.69
CA ILE A 126 -6.34 0.51 -5.13
C ILE A 126 -7.73 0.22 -5.68
N TYR A 127 -8.30 -0.95 -5.36
CA TYR A 127 -9.64 -1.34 -5.76
C TYR A 127 -10.68 -0.30 -5.32
N SER A 128 -10.67 0.09 -4.05
CA SER A 128 -11.58 1.08 -3.50
C SER A 128 -11.44 2.45 -4.17
N ARG A 129 -10.21 2.90 -4.39
CA ARG A 129 -9.91 4.18 -5.10
C ARG A 129 -10.51 4.23 -6.50
N HIS A 130 -10.43 3.12 -7.24
CA HIS A 130 -10.88 3.03 -8.62
C HIS A 130 -12.34 2.59 -8.80
N ASN A 131 -13.07 2.39 -7.71
CA ASN A 131 -14.49 2.07 -7.70
C ASN A 131 -15.38 3.17 -7.09
N ARG A 132 -14.80 4.32 -6.73
CA ARG A 132 -15.54 5.50 -6.28
C ARG A 132 -16.07 6.31 -7.47
N ASP A 133 -17.07 7.13 -7.22
CA ASP A 133 -17.65 8.01 -8.25
C ASP A 133 -16.64 9.06 -8.76
N ASP A 134 -15.76 9.53 -7.86
CA ASP A 134 -14.69 10.50 -8.12
C ASP A 134 -13.35 9.85 -8.49
N ARG A 135 -13.38 8.61 -8.93
CA ARG A 135 -12.17 7.83 -9.25
C ARG A 135 -11.29 8.48 -10.31
N PRO A 136 -9.98 8.26 -10.24
CA PRO A 136 -9.06 8.71 -11.29
C PRO A 136 -9.46 8.15 -12.65
N ASN A 137 -9.35 8.96 -13.71
CA ASN A 137 -9.63 8.55 -15.08
C ASN A 137 -11.04 7.96 -15.33
N ALA A 138 -12.05 8.37 -14.58
CA ALA A 138 -13.41 7.86 -14.70
C ALA A 138 -14.00 7.96 -16.13
N LYS A 139 -13.46 8.86 -16.97
CA LYS A 139 -13.88 9.05 -18.35
C LYS A 139 -13.24 8.08 -19.34
N SER A 140 -12.09 7.50 -19.01
CA SER A 140 -11.26 6.69 -19.90
C SER A 140 -11.14 5.23 -19.47
N MET A 141 -11.49 4.91 -18.24
CA MET A 141 -11.48 3.54 -17.73
C MET A 141 -12.78 3.21 -16.96
N ARG A 142 -13.22 1.97 -17.04
CA ARG A 142 -14.31 1.48 -16.18
C ARG A 142 -13.82 1.28 -14.73
N SER A 143 -14.74 1.03 -13.80
CA SER A 143 -14.39 0.58 -12.45
C SER A 143 -13.55 -0.70 -12.51
N VAL A 144 -12.64 -0.84 -11.55
CA VAL A 144 -11.80 -2.04 -11.44
C VAL A 144 -12.66 -3.23 -11.00
N SER A 145 -12.45 -4.38 -11.60
CA SER A 145 -13.16 -5.62 -11.32
C SER A 145 -12.18 -6.78 -11.09
N VAL A 146 -12.70 -7.90 -10.62
CA VAL A 146 -11.91 -9.11 -10.32
C VAL A 146 -11.18 -9.73 -11.51
N SER A 147 -11.50 -9.31 -12.72
CA SER A 147 -10.84 -9.76 -13.95
C SER A 147 -9.81 -8.76 -14.50
N ASP A 148 -9.57 -7.67 -13.79
CA ASP A 148 -8.55 -6.71 -14.17
C ASP A 148 -7.20 -7.10 -13.60
N ILE A 149 -6.13 -6.69 -14.26
CA ILE A 149 -4.78 -6.97 -13.81
C ILE A 149 -4.20 -5.70 -13.20
N ILE A 150 -3.76 -5.80 -11.94
CA ILE A 150 -3.01 -4.76 -11.25
C ILE A 150 -1.55 -5.21 -11.20
N VAL A 151 -0.66 -4.37 -11.70
CA VAL A 151 0.79 -4.61 -11.67
C VAL A 151 1.42 -3.59 -10.73
N THR A 152 2.19 -4.04 -9.75
CA THR A 152 2.96 -3.17 -8.85
C THR A 152 4.46 -3.38 -9.06
N HIS A 153 5.22 -2.29 -8.95
CA HIS A 153 6.68 -2.29 -9.10
C HIS A 153 7.32 -1.93 -7.76
N LYS A 154 7.56 -2.94 -6.92
CA LYS A 154 8.06 -2.77 -5.56
C LYS A 154 9.42 -3.43 -5.40
N ASP A 155 10.37 -2.71 -4.78
CA ASP A 155 11.70 -3.23 -4.41
C ASP A 155 12.47 -3.88 -5.59
N ASN A 156 12.37 -3.28 -6.80
CA ASN A 156 12.88 -3.81 -8.07
C ASN A 156 12.21 -5.10 -8.55
N GLU A 157 11.12 -5.49 -7.95
CA GLU A 157 10.31 -6.63 -8.38
C GLU A 157 8.98 -6.15 -8.98
N THR A 158 8.50 -6.92 -9.94
CA THR A 158 7.19 -6.67 -10.57
C THR A 158 6.23 -7.77 -10.16
N HIS A 159 5.13 -7.39 -9.53
CA HIS A 159 4.08 -8.30 -9.09
C HIS A 159 2.79 -8.00 -9.85
N ALA A 160 2.21 -9.03 -10.45
CA ALA A 160 0.94 -8.94 -11.14
C ALA A 160 -0.15 -9.68 -10.34
N PHE A 161 -1.29 -9.03 -10.16
CA PHE A 161 -2.44 -9.53 -9.43
C PHE A 161 -3.67 -9.54 -10.37
N TYR A 162 -4.42 -10.62 -10.31
CA TYR A 162 -5.62 -10.85 -11.13
C TYR A 162 -6.83 -11.06 -10.24
#